data_b222a6c3b5f063c87e070276f96d4b7d
#
_entry.id   b222a6c3b5f063c87e070276f96d4b7d
#
_cell.length_a   1.000
_cell.length_b   1.000
_cell.length_c   1.000
_cell.angle_alpha   90.00
_cell.angle_beta   90.00
_cell.angle_gamma   90.00
#
_symmetry.space_group_name_H-M   'P 1'
#
loop_
_entity.id
_entity.type
_entity.pdbx_description
1 polymer ?
#
loop_
_entity_poly.entity_id
_entity_poly.type
_entity_poly.pdbx_seq_one_letter_code
_entity_poly.pdbx_strand_id
1 'polypeptide(L)'
;MSDCKTYAFWWLVGTPVVIGKELLTYFIRVDGSPTYSFLTALSGGLLNIVLDYVFVGCMDMGILGAALATILGLLLSFSMGLYYFVKKKHTLEFTFRGLSFKIGFNCMINGTSEFVNQLAIAITTIVFNRTAMAFAGEDGIAAVSIIMYLQFLFIGIYSGFSMGMAPPLGYAYGCLLYTSTLPTILR
;
A
#
# COMPACT_ATOMS: atom_id res chain seq x y z
N MET A 1 3.59 -2.43 27.14
CA MET A 1 3.96 -3.60 26.29
C MET A 1 2.75 -4.46 25.86
N SER A 2 1.66 -4.51 26.63
CA SER A 2 0.43 -5.23 26.23
C SER A 2 -0.19 -4.62 24.97
N ASP A 3 -0.27 -3.30 24.90
CA ASP A 3 -0.94 -2.56 23.82
C ASP A 3 -0.27 -2.74 22.46
N CYS A 4 1.08 -2.76 22.43
CA CYS A 4 1.82 -3.06 21.20
C CYS A 4 1.56 -4.50 20.69
N LYS A 5 1.41 -5.46 21.59
CA LYS A 5 1.08 -6.84 21.20
C LYS A 5 -0.34 -6.95 20.66
N THR A 6 -1.29 -6.25 21.27
CA THR A 6 -2.68 -6.20 20.82
C THR A 6 -2.79 -5.57 19.45
N TYR A 7 -2.13 -4.43 19.22
CA TYR A 7 -2.08 -3.78 17.91
C TYR A 7 -1.45 -4.68 16.83
N ALA A 8 -0.29 -5.27 17.14
CA ALA A 8 0.40 -6.17 16.21
C ALA A 8 -0.43 -7.40 15.85
N PHE A 9 -1.15 -7.96 16.83
CA PHE A 9 -2.04 -9.10 16.58
C PHE A 9 -3.16 -8.75 15.60
N TRP A 10 -3.86 -7.64 15.81
CA TRP A 10 -4.92 -7.19 14.91
C TRP A 10 -4.40 -6.85 13.52
N TRP A 11 -3.20 -6.27 13.42
CA TRP A 11 -2.54 -6.03 12.14
C TRP A 11 -2.23 -7.34 11.40
N LEU A 12 -1.73 -8.35 12.09
CA LEU A 12 -1.46 -9.67 11.50
C LEU A 12 -2.76 -10.33 11.00
N VAL A 13 -3.83 -10.27 11.77
CA VAL A 13 -5.15 -10.76 11.36
C VAL A 13 -5.69 -10.01 10.15
N GLY A 14 -5.44 -8.70 10.06
CA GLY A 14 -5.82 -7.85 8.93
C GLY A 14 -4.97 -8.03 7.67
N THR A 15 -3.77 -8.61 7.76
CA THR A 15 -2.81 -8.74 6.64
C THR A 15 -3.41 -9.34 5.37
N PRO A 16 -4.22 -10.41 5.39
CA PRO A 16 -4.85 -10.93 4.16
C PRO A 16 -5.76 -9.92 3.47
N VAL A 17 -6.46 -9.08 4.25
CA VAL A 17 -7.32 -8.01 3.72
C VAL A 17 -6.48 -6.92 3.08
N VAL A 18 -5.37 -6.53 3.71
CA VAL A 18 -4.41 -5.56 3.16
C VAL A 18 -3.89 -6.04 1.81
N ILE A 19 -3.39 -7.28 1.74
CA ILE A 19 -2.85 -7.85 0.50
C ILE A 19 -3.95 -7.91 -0.58
N GLY A 20 -5.13 -8.40 -0.24
CA GLY A 20 -6.25 -8.50 -1.17
C GLY A 20 -6.69 -7.14 -1.69
N LYS A 21 -6.78 -6.13 -0.84
CA LYS A 21 -7.12 -4.74 -1.20
C LYS A 21 -6.08 -4.15 -2.17
N GLU A 22 -4.78 -4.31 -1.89
CA GLU A 22 -3.72 -3.80 -2.76
C GLU A 22 -3.75 -4.47 -4.14
N LEU A 23 -3.90 -5.79 -4.19
CA LEU A 23 -4.02 -6.54 -5.44
C LEU A 23 -5.23 -6.06 -6.27
N LEU A 24 -6.42 -5.98 -5.65
CA LEU A 24 -7.63 -5.52 -6.34
C LEU A 24 -7.48 -4.09 -6.84
N THR A 25 -6.94 -3.19 -6.04
CA THR A 25 -6.69 -1.80 -6.42
C THR A 25 -5.76 -1.70 -7.63
N TYR A 26 -4.71 -2.53 -7.69
CA TYR A 26 -3.80 -2.61 -8.82
C TYR A 26 -4.51 -3.15 -10.08
N PHE A 27 -5.25 -4.25 -9.96
CA PHE A 27 -5.97 -4.82 -11.10
C PHE A 27 -7.05 -3.89 -11.66
N ILE A 28 -7.76 -3.14 -10.81
CA ILE A 28 -8.74 -2.13 -11.25
C ILE A 28 -8.06 -1.04 -12.09
N ARG A 29 -6.84 -0.63 -11.74
CA ARG A 29 -6.08 0.35 -12.54
C ARG A 29 -5.69 -0.22 -13.91
N VAL A 30 -5.21 -1.46 -13.94
CA VAL A 30 -4.82 -2.15 -15.17
C VAL A 30 -6.03 -2.39 -16.07
N ASP A 31 -7.22 -2.64 -15.51
CA ASP A 31 -8.49 -2.79 -16.23
C ASP A 31 -9.02 -1.45 -16.81
N GLY A 32 -8.25 -0.36 -16.69
CA GLY A 32 -8.58 0.94 -17.30
C GLY A 32 -9.52 1.80 -16.47
N SER A 33 -9.68 1.52 -15.17
CA SER A 33 -10.54 2.30 -14.28
C SER A 33 -9.76 2.92 -13.10
N PRO A 34 -8.74 3.78 -13.34
CA PRO A 34 -7.92 4.37 -12.28
C PRO A 34 -8.73 5.25 -11.32
N THR A 35 -9.78 5.92 -11.81
CA THR A 35 -10.68 6.75 -10.99
C THR A 35 -11.42 5.90 -9.96
N TYR A 36 -11.89 4.71 -10.34
CA TYR A 36 -12.55 3.82 -9.39
C TYR A 36 -11.57 3.29 -8.34
N SER A 37 -10.35 2.95 -8.75
CA SER A 37 -9.26 2.57 -7.83
C SER A 37 -8.97 3.67 -6.81
N PHE A 38 -8.94 4.94 -7.26
CA PHE A 38 -8.77 6.09 -6.38
C PHE A 38 -9.93 6.24 -5.39
N LEU A 39 -11.17 6.16 -5.87
CA LEU A 39 -12.37 6.25 -5.01
C LEU A 39 -12.40 5.14 -3.96
N THR A 40 -11.99 3.93 -4.32
CA THR A 40 -11.88 2.79 -3.40
C THR A 40 -10.89 3.06 -2.26
N ALA A 41 -9.72 3.60 -2.58
CA ALA A 41 -8.72 3.95 -1.60
C ALA A 41 -9.16 5.15 -0.73
N LEU A 42 -9.74 6.16 -1.35
CA LEU A 42 -10.22 7.36 -0.66
C LEU A 42 -11.36 7.05 0.32
N SER A 43 -12.33 6.23 -0.09
CA SER A 43 -13.46 5.86 0.78
C SER A 43 -13.01 5.08 2.02
N GLY A 44 -12.06 4.14 1.87
CA GLY A 44 -11.51 3.42 3.00
C GLY A 44 -10.70 4.31 3.94
N GLY A 45 -9.91 5.25 3.40
CA GLY A 45 -9.18 6.22 4.20
C GLY A 45 -10.10 7.19 4.95
N LEU A 46 -11.15 7.69 4.31
CA LEU A 46 -12.13 8.56 4.96
C LEU A 46 -12.90 7.82 6.08
N LEU A 47 -13.31 6.57 5.81
CA LEU A 47 -13.96 5.75 6.84
C LEU A 47 -13.02 5.51 8.02
N ASN A 48 -11.74 5.23 7.76
CA ASN A 48 -10.75 5.06 8.82
C ASN A 48 -10.66 6.31 9.71
N ILE A 49 -10.54 7.51 9.13
CA ILE A 49 -10.49 8.79 9.88
C ILE A 49 -11.74 8.97 10.74
N VAL A 50 -12.93 8.72 10.19
CA VAL A 50 -14.19 8.85 10.92
C VAL A 50 -14.27 7.85 12.07
N LEU A 51 -13.89 6.59 11.82
CA LEU A 51 -13.90 5.56 12.83
C LEU A 51 -12.84 5.78 13.92
N ASP A 52 -11.67 6.31 13.57
CA ASP A 52 -10.66 6.71 14.55
C ASP A 52 -11.21 7.77 15.50
N TYR A 53 -11.89 8.79 14.96
CA TYR A 53 -12.54 9.81 15.78
C TYR A 53 -13.59 9.19 16.73
N VAL A 54 -14.42 8.27 16.22
CA VAL A 54 -15.47 7.63 17.03
C VAL A 54 -14.88 6.68 18.06
N PHE A 55 -13.99 5.77 17.68
CA PHE A 55 -13.51 4.71 18.57
C PHE A 55 -12.48 5.23 19.58
N VAL A 56 -11.59 6.11 19.14
CA VAL A 56 -10.55 6.66 20.01
C VAL A 56 -11.05 7.92 20.73
N GLY A 57 -11.73 8.82 20.02
CA GLY A 57 -12.17 10.10 20.59
C GLY A 57 -13.44 10.03 21.42
N CYS A 58 -14.46 9.25 20.97
CA CYS A 58 -15.77 9.21 21.66
C CYS A 58 -15.92 7.98 22.57
N MET A 59 -15.33 6.84 22.21
CA MET A 59 -15.50 5.57 22.96
C MET A 59 -14.30 5.25 23.87
N ASP A 60 -13.24 6.06 23.87
CA ASP A 60 -12.02 5.88 24.66
C ASP A 60 -11.39 4.46 24.54
N MET A 61 -11.55 3.82 23.38
CA MET A 61 -11.02 2.47 23.14
C MET A 61 -9.49 2.43 22.97
N GLY A 62 -8.83 3.58 22.93
CA GLY A 62 -7.38 3.69 22.82
C GLY A 62 -6.83 3.01 21.56
N ILE A 63 -5.72 2.29 21.72
CA ILE A 63 -4.97 1.63 20.62
C ILE A 63 -5.82 0.54 19.93
N LEU A 64 -6.69 -0.14 20.66
CA LEU A 64 -7.57 -1.15 20.08
C LEU A 64 -8.59 -0.52 19.13
N GLY A 65 -9.13 0.65 19.50
CA GLY A 65 -10.03 1.42 18.62
C GLY A 65 -9.37 1.80 17.30
N ALA A 66 -8.14 2.32 17.35
CA ALA A 66 -7.37 2.66 16.16
C ALA A 66 -7.09 1.45 15.26
N ALA A 67 -6.75 0.29 15.84
CA ALA A 67 -6.54 -0.93 15.07
C ALA A 67 -7.82 -1.39 14.35
N LEU A 68 -8.96 -1.38 15.05
CA LEU A 68 -10.25 -1.74 14.48
C LEU A 68 -10.70 -0.77 13.37
N ALA A 69 -10.54 0.53 13.59
CA ALA A 69 -10.86 1.55 12.58
C ALA A 69 -10.06 1.34 11.28
N THR A 70 -8.77 1.03 11.42
CA THR A 70 -7.90 0.73 10.28
C THR A 70 -8.38 -0.50 9.52
N ILE A 71 -8.68 -1.60 10.22
CA ILE A 71 -9.15 -2.84 9.58
C ILE A 71 -10.50 -2.63 8.89
N LEU A 72 -11.43 -1.90 9.49
CA LEU A 72 -12.73 -1.61 8.90
C LEU A 72 -12.61 -0.74 7.65
N GLY A 73 -11.73 0.26 7.66
CA GLY A 73 -11.42 1.07 6.48
C GLY A 73 -10.85 0.24 5.33
N LEU A 74 -9.93 -0.68 5.64
CA LEU A 74 -9.36 -1.61 4.67
C LEU A 74 -10.39 -2.61 4.13
N LEU A 75 -11.27 -3.12 4.99
CA LEU A 75 -12.38 -4.00 4.61
C LEU A 75 -13.36 -3.32 3.65
N LEU A 76 -13.68 -2.03 3.88
CA LEU A 76 -14.50 -1.27 2.94
C LEU A 76 -13.83 -1.18 1.58
N SER A 77 -12.56 -0.78 1.52
CA SER A 77 -11.81 -0.71 0.27
C SER A 77 -11.75 -2.06 -0.44
N PHE A 78 -11.49 -3.14 0.29
CA PHE A 78 -11.47 -4.50 -0.23
C PHE A 78 -12.83 -4.92 -0.80
N SER A 79 -13.91 -4.66 -0.06
CA SER A 79 -15.28 -4.97 -0.49
C SER A 79 -15.70 -4.20 -1.74
N MET A 80 -15.33 -2.93 -1.83
CA MET A 80 -15.56 -2.12 -3.04
C MET A 80 -14.75 -2.65 -4.24
N GLY A 81 -13.53 -3.11 -4.00
CA GLY A 81 -12.71 -3.75 -5.04
C GLY A 81 -13.33 -5.06 -5.54
N LEU A 82 -13.83 -5.91 -4.65
CA LEU A 82 -14.56 -7.12 -5.02
C LEU A 82 -15.85 -6.80 -5.78
N TYR A 83 -16.62 -5.82 -5.30
CA TYR A 83 -17.86 -5.39 -5.95
C TYR A 83 -17.64 -4.92 -7.39
N TYR A 84 -16.51 -4.26 -7.65
CA TYR A 84 -16.11 -3.86 -9.00
C TYR A 84 -16.06 -5.09 -9.92
N PHE A 85 -15.39 -6.16 -9.54
CA PHE A 85 -15.24 -7.36 -10.35
C PHE A 85 -16.51 -8.22 -10.45
N VAL A 86 -17.45 -8.08 -9.54
CA VAL A 86 -18.72 -8.83 -9.60
C VAL A 86 -19.74 -8.18 -10.55
N LYS A 87 -19.77 -6.86 -10.67
CA LYS A 87 -20.86 -6.14 -11.36
C LYS A 87 -20.57 -5.64 -12.76
N LYS A 88 -19.31 -5.41 -13.14
CA LYS A 88 -18.94 -4.83 -14.44
C LYS A 88 -18.51 -5.93 -15.43
N LYS A 89 -18.75 -5.72 -16.72
CA LYS A 89 -18.05 -6.47 -17.78
C LYS A 89 -16.60 -5.95 -17.84
N HIS A 90 -15.67 -6.81 -17.47
CA HIS A 90 -14.24 -6.48 -17.34
C HIS A 90 -13.47 -7.04 -18.52
N THR A 91 -12.33 -6.41 -18.80
CA THR A 91 -11.32 -6.95 -19.71
C THR A 91 -10.56 -8.10 -19.04
N LEU A 92 -10.46 -8.04 -17.69
CA LEU A 92 -9.80 -9.07 -16.88
C LEU A 92 -10.85 -10.00 -16.26
N GLU A 93 -10.74 -11.31 -16.54
CA GLU A 93 -11.58 -12.34 -15.94
C GLU A 93 -10.77 -13.16 -14.95
N PHE A 94 -11.34 -13.40 -13.77
CA PHE A 94 -10.74 -14.32 -12.81
C PHE A 94 -10.89 -15.76 -13.34
N THR A 95 -9.80 -16.36 -13.79
CA THR A 95 -9.76 -17.76 -14.17
C THR A 95 -8.72 -18.52 -13.36
N PHE A 96 -9.13 -19.67 -12.85
CA PHE A 96 -8.20 -20.63 -12.23
C PHE A 96 -7.57 -21.58 -13.26
N ARG A 97 -8.00 -21.51 -14.54
CA ARG A 97 -7.42 -22.29 -15.63
C ARG A 97 -6.13 -21.61 -16.12
N GLY A 98 -5.02 -22.35 -16.06
CA GLY A 98 -3.73 -21.86 -16.54
C GLY A 98 -2.80 -21.33 -15.46
N LEU A 99 -3.07 -21.59 -14.18
CA LEU A 99 -2.10 -21.35 -13.08
C LEU A 99 -0.81 -22.12 -13.38
N SER A 100 0.21 -21.39 -13.80
CA SER A 100 1.55 -21.93 -14.02
C SER A 100 2.41 -21.67 -12.77
N PHE A 101 2.90 -22.75 -12.18
CA PHE A 101 3.82 -22.66 -11.04
C PHE A 101 5.07 -21.84 -11.38
N LYS A 102 5.52 -21.88 -12.63
CA LYS A 102 6.66 -21.10 -13.14
C LYS A 102 6.39 -19.59 -13.08
N ILE A 103 5.18 -19.15 -13.44
CA ILE A 103 4.79 -17.73 -13.36
C ILE A 103 4.75 -17.28 -11.91
N GLY A 104 4.14 -18.07 -11.02
CA GLY A 104 4.10 -17.79 -9.59
C GLY A 104 5.49 -17.68 -8.98
N PHE A 105 6.40 -18.58 -9.32
CA PHE A 105 7.78 -18.55 -8.86
C PHE A 105 8.55 -17.32 -9.35
N ASN A 106 8.39 -16.93 -10.61
CA ASN A 106 8.98 -15.69 -11.12
C ASN A 106 8.42 -14.43 -10.43
N CYS A 107 7.13 -14.40 -10.12
CA CYS A 107 6.54 -13.32 -9.33
C CYS A 107 7.13 -13.25 -7.91
N MET A 108 7.39 -14.41 -7.28
CA MET A 108 8.05 -14.45 -5.97
C MET A 108 9.47 -13.93 -6.02
N ILE A 109 10.25 -14.27 -7.05
CA ILE A 109 11.62 -13.76 -7.23
C ILE A 109 11.60 -12.23 -7.39
N ASN A 110 10.69 -11.70 -8.22
CA ASN A 110 10.55 -10.26 -8.39
C ASN A 110 10.12 -9.57 -7.08
N GLY A 111 9.21 -10.19 -6.31
CA GLY A 111 8.80 -9.68 -5.01
C GLY A 111 9.90 -9.71 -3.95
N THR A 112 10.88 -10.63 -4.06
CA THR A 112 12.01 -10.70 -3.14
C THR A 112 12.85 -9.42 -3.17
N SER A 113 12.98 -8.78 -4.33
CA SER A 113 13.70 -7.50 -4.46
C SER A 113 13.05 -6.40 -3.62
N GLU A 114 11.72 -6.30 -3.67
CA GLU A 114 10.97 -5.34 -2.85
C GLU A 114 11.03 -5.69 -1.37
N PHE A 115 10.95 -6.96 -1.02
CA PHE A 115 11.09 -7.42 0.36
C PHE A 115 12.45 -7.03 0.96
N VAL A 116 13.55 -7.24 0.23
CA VAL A 116 14.89 -6.84 0.67
C VAL A 116 14.99 -5.32 0.84
N ASN A 117 14.39 -4.55 -0.07
CA ASN A 117 14.33 -3.09 0.04
C ASN A 117 13.60 -2.64 1.32
N GLN A 118 12.45 -3.23 1.62
CA GLN A 118 11.69 -2.93 2.84
C GLN A 118 12.45 -3.33 4.12
N LEU A 119 13.16 -4.46 4.10
CA LEU A 119 14.04 -4.84 5.20
C LEU A 119 15.17 -3.84 5.42
N ALA A 120 15.80 -3.37 4.35
CA ALA A 120 16.87 -2.38 4.44
C ALA A 120 16.36 -1.07 5.07
N ILE A 121 15.17 -0.60 4.66
CA ILE A 121 14.52 0.59 5.26
C ILE A 121 14.26 0.36 6.76
N ALA A 122 13.72 -0.79 7.14
CA ALA A 122 13.43 -1.11 8.54
C ALA A 122 14.70 -1.13 9.40
N ILE A 123 15.77 -1.79 8.93
CA ILE A 123 17.06 -1.84 9.62
C ILE A 123 17.67 -0.44 9.75
N THR A 124 17.65 0.34 8.67
CA THR A 124 18.14 1.72 8.67
C THR A 124 17.39 2.57 9.70
N THR A 125 16.07 2.47 9.75
CA THR A 125 15.24 3.19 10.72
C THR A 125 15.61 2.84 12.16
N ILE A 126 15.82 1.55 12.45
CA ILE A 126 16.22 1.09 13.79
C ILE A 126 17.59 1.65 14.15
N VAL A 127 18.54 1.60 13.24
CA VAL A 127 19.91 2.11 13.46
C VAL A 127 19.88 3.62 13.69
N PHE A 128 19.17 4.37 12.86
CA PHE A 128 19.02 5.82 13.02
C PHE A 128 18.40 6.20 14.37
N ASN A 129 17.31 5.56 14.75
CA ASN A 129 16.65 5.84 16.03
C ASN A 129 17.55 5.52 17.23
N ARG A 130 18.29 4.41 17.19
CA ARG A 130 19.25 4.06 18.25
C ARG A 130 20.41 5.07 18.33
N THR A 131 20.94 5.46 17.18
CA THR A 131 22.03 6.43 17.10
C THR A 131 21.56 7.79 17.59
N ALA A 132 20.41 8.26 17.15
CA ALA A 132 19.84 9.54 17.60
C ALA A 132 19.60 9.56 19.12
N MET A 133 19.09 8.46 19.68
CA MET A 133 18.93 8.33 21.13
C MET A 133 20.26 8.40 21.88
N ALA A 134 21.31 7.76 21.34
CA ALA A 134 22.63 7.74 21.97
C ALA A 134 23.35 9.11 21.97
N PHE A 135 23.17 9.92 20.91
CA PHE A 135 23.86 11.21 20.76
C PHE A 135 23.08 12.41 21.30
N ALA A 136 21.78 12.45 21.13
CA ALA A 136 20.94 13.62 21.44
C ALA A 136 19.70 13.27 22.29
N GLY A 137 19.61 12.06 22.83
CA GLY A 137 18.50 11.67 23.69
C GLY A 137 17.12 11.77 23.05
N GLU A 138 16.12 12.21 23.80
CA GLU A 138 14.73 12.34 23.31
C GLU A 138 14.57 13.39 22.22
N ASP A 139 15.32 14.48 22.28
CA ASP A 139 15.31 15.53 21.24
C ASP A 139 15.83 15.02 19.90
N GLY A 140 16.82 14.12 19.93
CA GLY A 140 17.34 13.47 18.74
C GLY A 140 16.30 12.59 18.04
N ILE A 141 15.53 11.81 18.81
CA ILE A 141 14.45 10.98 18.27
C ILE A 141 13.35 11.86 17.69
N ALA A 142 12.99 12.96 18.36
CA ALA A 142 11.99 13.90 17.85
C ALA A 142 12.41 14.50 16.50
N ALA A 143 13.67 14.91 16.36
CA ALA A 143 14.20 15.44 15.11
C ALA A 143 14.18 14.40 13.97
N VAL A 144 14.63 13.17 14.24
CA VAL A 144 14.56 12.06 13.27
C VAL A 144 13.13 11.76 12.86
N SER A 145 12.19 11.78 13.80
CA SER A 145 10.77 11.55 13.50
C SER A 145 10.21 12.58 12.54
N ILE A 146 10.53 13.88 12.72
CA ILE A 146 10.10 14.95 11.81
C ILE A 146 10.65 14.72 10.41
N ILE A 147 11.93 14.36 10.29
CA ILE A 147 12.56 14.07 9.00
C ILE A 147 11.87 12.87 8.33
N MET A 148 11.56 11.82 9.09
CA MET A 148 10.87 10.64 8.57
C MET A 148 9.45 10.95 8.09
N TYR A 149 8.70 11.82 8.77
CA TYR A 149 7.38 12.25 8.29
C TYR A 149 7.47 13.04 6.99
N LEU A 150 8.45 13.93 6.83
CA LEU A 150 8.69 14.62 5.58
C LEU A 150 9.08 13.66 4.45
N GLN A 151 9.97 12.72 4.73
CA GLN A 151 10.36 11.67 3.78
C GLN A 151 9.15 10.83 3.34
N PHE A 152 8.28 10.46 4.27
CA PHE A 152 7.07 9.70 3.98
C PHE A 152 6.14 10.44 3.00
N LEU A 153 5.99 11.76 3.17
CA LEU A 153 5.21 12.60 2.26
C LEU A 153 5.79 12.59 0.83
N PHE A 154 7.11 12.74 0.68
CA PHE A 154 7.77 12.67 -0.63
C PHE A 154 7.66 11.28 -1.26
N ILE A 155 7.87 10.21 -0.49
CA ILE A 155 7.71 8.83 -0.96
C ILE A 155 6.27 8.61 -1.44
N GLY A 156 5.26 9.14 -0.75
CA GLY A 156 3.86 9.07 -1.16
C GLY A 156 3.64 9.69 -2.54
N ILE A 157 4.20 10.87 -2.80
CA ILE A 157 4.11 11.55 -4.10
C ILE A 157 4.78 10.73 -5.21
N TYR A 158 6.01 10.27 -4.99
CA TYR A 158 6.75 9.47 -5.98
C TYR A 158 6.08 8.12 -6.25
N SER A 159 5.61 7.45 -5.21
CA SER A 159 4.90 6.18 -5.35
C SER A 159 3.59 6.35 -6.10
N GLY A 160 2.84 7.42 -5.83
CA GLY A 160 1.61 7.74 -6.57
C GLY A 160 1.88 7.95 -8.06
N PHE A 161 2.92 8.70 -8.40
CA PHE A 161 3.33 8.91 -9.79
C PHE A 161 3.78 7.59 -10.45
N SER A 162 4.63 6.81 -9.78
CA SER A 162 5.12 5.52 -10.29
C SER A 162 3.98 4.54 -10.55
N MET A 163 3.05 4.41 -9.58
CA MET A 163 1.88 3.55 -9.74
C MET A 163 0.92 4.02 -10.84
N GLY A 164 0.80 5.33 -11.08
CA GLY A 164 0.01 5.89 -12.16
C GLY A 164 0.61 5.64 -13.54
N MET A 165 1.95 5.62 -13.64
CA MET A 165 2.67 5.38 -14.89
C MET A 165 2.79 3.90 -15.26
N ALA A 166 2.66 2.98 -14.30
CA ALA A 166 2.85 1.54 -14.54
C ALA A 166 1.92 0.96 -15.62
N PRO A 167 0.58 1.23 -15.63
CA PRO A 167 -0.31 0.71 -16.66
C PRO A 167 -0.01 1.26 -18.07
N PRO A 168 0.17 2.58 -18.30
CA PRO A 168 0.53 3.13 -19.61
C PRO A 168 1.86 2.57 -20.15
N LEU A 169 2.88 2.45 -19.28
CA LEU A 169 4.17 1.89 -19.66
C LEU A 169 4.06 0.40 -20.02
N GLY A 170 3.31 -0.37 -19.25
CA GLY A 170 3.06 -1.79 -19.53
C GLY A 170 2.34 -1.98 -20.87
N TYR A 171 1.35 -1.13 -21.17
CA TYR A 171 0.66 -1.15 -22.46
C TYR A 171 1.60 -0.77 -23.62
N ALA A 172 2.36 0.32 -23.49
CA ALA A 172 3.32 0.75 -24.51
C ALA A 172 4.39 -0.31 -24.77
N TYR A 173 4.86 -0.98 -23.72
CA TYR A 173 5.81 -2.09 -23.86
C TYR A 173 5.19 -3.29 -24.57
N GLY A 174 3.97 -3.68 -24.22
CA GLY A 174 3.26 -4.79 -24.88
C GLY A 174 2.94 -4.53 -26.36
N CYS A 175 2.68 -3.27 -26.71
CA CYS A 175 2.45 -2.85 -28.10
C CYS A 175 3.74 -2.54 -28.88
N LEU A 176 4.93 -2.74 -28.31
CA LEU A 176 6.23 -2.39 -28.89
C LEU A 176 6.36 -0.90 -29.27
N LEU A 177 5.55 -0.03 -28.68
CA LEU A 177 5.55 1.41 -28.95
C LEU A 177 6.69 2.15 -28.23
N TYR A 178 7.41 1.50 -27.34
CA TYR A 178 8.50 2.12 -26.58
C TYR A 178 9.67 2.60 -27.45
N THR A 179 9.90 1.97 -28.61
CA THR A 179 10.95 2.36 -29.53
C THR A 179 10.66 3.67 -30.26
N SER A 180 9.39 4.05 -30.39
CA SER A 180 8.98 5.30 -31.07
C SER A 180 8.79 6.48 -30.11
N THR A 181 8.51 6.23 -28.82
CA THR A 181 8.19 7.28 -27.84
C THR A 181 9.35 7.65 -26.92
N LEU A 182 10.25 6.73 -26.59
CA LEU A 182 11.41 7.02 -25.73
C LEU A 182 12.34 8.11 -26.27
N PRO A 183 12.68 8.14 -27.58
CA PRO A 183 13.54 9.21 -28.10
C PRO A 183 12.90 10.60 -28.05
N THR A 184 11.57 10.68 -27.98
CA THR A 184 10.83 11.95 -27.95
C THR A 184 10.71 12.51 -26.52
N ILE A 185 10.76 11.65 -25.50
CA ILE A 185 10.68 12.05 -24.09
C ILE A 185 12.06 12.47 -23.56
N LEU A 186 13.15 11.96 -24.15
CA LEU A 186 14.53 12.27 -23.75
C LEU A 186 15.16 13.42 -24.56
N ARG A 187 14.44 14.02 -25.49
CA ARG A 187 14.80 15.25 -26.21
C ARG A 187 14.07 16.44 -25.62
#